data_fbd31c95adb63f5ec78546a496d48dfb
#
_entry.id   fbd31c95adb63f5ec78546a496d48dfb
#
_cell.length_a   1.000
_cell.length_b   1.000
_cell.length_c   1.000
_cell.angle_alpha   90.00
_cell.angle_beta   90.00
_cell.angle_gamma   90.00
#
_symmetry.space_group_name_H-M   'P 1'
#
loop_
_entity.id
_entity.type
_entity.pdbx_description
1 polymer ?
#
loop_
_entity_poly.entity_id
_entity_poly.type
_entity_poly.pdbx_seq_one_letter_code
_entity_poly.pdbx_strand_id
1 'polypeptide(L)'
;MERISLLSLSLMLISSFSITAGLPAMKAYFSQFGYTASQVELLVSLPAFAVVAMLFLNSVIERWMSERQMIVAGLLLFSTSGLVPLVVQDYPLIFLSRLLFGLGTGMINAKAISIISDRYSGNDKTRMLGYRGSAEVVGSAILTFMVGQLLPLGWPAIFAVYGGGYLILLLYILFVPYPKEQKQASLKVKKSGSVRLRSPQWHFSLMLAVIAGIIICFNSIISLRVPDIIVDARLGTATTAGTVLSLMQLTGIVAGVGFASLTHVFKKNLLMIMCFGFGLALALIGLSGQLWSLVLGTLLAGFTYSTGVTSIFYHLSEKIPTNLLNLATSLVLIGCNLGSALSSFFIQLVTPLAPSNNLLFVWIGALMVLTGVFASQLLARTK
;
A
#
# COMPACT_ATOMS: atom_id res chain seq x y z
N MET A 1 -24.57 11.21 -2.96
CA MET A 1 -23.41 11.67 -3.74
C MET A 1 -22.22 11.99 -2.83
N GLU A 2 -22.37 12.73 -1.73
CA GLU A 2 -21.26 13.04 -0.81
C GLU A 2 -20.49 11.78 -0.32
N ARG A 3 -21.21 10.73 0.15
CA ARG A 3 -20.58 9.47 0.59
C ARG A 3 -19.73 8.82 -0.50
N ILE A 4 -20.23 8.79 -1.74
CA ILE A 4 -19.51 8.22 -2.88
C ILE A 4 -18.25 9.05 -3.20
N SER A 5 -18.38 10.38 -3.16
CA SER A 5 -17.24 11.28 -3.39
C SER A 5 -16.17 11.17 -2.33
N LEU A 6 -16.52 10.97 -1.06
CA LEU A 6 -15.54 10.72 0.01
C LEU A 6 -14.87 9.36 -0.13
N LEU A 7 -15.60 8.32 -0.55
CA LEU A 7 -15.03 7.00 -0.79
C LEU A 7 -14.13 6.97 -2.03
N SER A 8 -14.44 7.78 -3.05
CA SER A 8 -13.62 7.85 -4.27
C SER A 8 -12.21 8.38 -4.01
N LEU A 9 -12.00 9.21 -2.96
CA LEU A 9 -10.67 9.61 -2.52
C LEU A 9 -9.74 8.42 -2.23
N SER A 10 -10.32 7.31 -1.77
CA SER A 10 -9.57 6.13 -1.39
C SER A 10 -9.25 5.18 -2.54
N LEU A 11 -9.94 5.31 -3.68
CA LEU A 11 -9.71 4.44 -4.85
C LEU A 11 -8.27 4.50 -5.39
N MET A 12 -7.57 5.62 -5.18
CA MET A 12 -6.24 5.84 -5.75
C MET A 12 -5.10 5.82 -4.71
N LEU A 13 -5.38 5.57 -3.43
CA LEU A 13 -4.37 5.68 -2.36
C LEU A 13 -3.25 4.62 -2.46
N ILE A 14 -3.55 3.44 -2.99
CA ILE A 14 -2.58 2.34 -3.17
C ILE A 14 -2.11 2.22 -4.64
N SER A 15 -2.30 3.26 -5.44
CA SER A 15 -2.04 3.22 -6.89
C SER A 15 -0.56 3.22 -7.28
N SER A 16 0.37 3.51 -6.37
CA SER A 16 1.81 3.59 -6.68
C SER A 16 2.35 2.31 -7.31
N PHE A 17 1.88 1.14 -6.85
CA PHE A 17 2.28 -0.17 -7.36
C PHE A 17 1.42 -0.67 -8.53
N SER A 18 0.38 0.04 -8.92
CA SER A 18 -0.49 -0.40 -10.02
C SER A 18 0.24 -0.45 -11.38
N ILE A 19 1.29 0.36 -11.56
CA ILE A 19 2.08 0.40 -12.81
C ILE A 19 3.11 -0.72 -12.95
N THR A 20 3.23 -1.62 -11.98
CA THR A 20 4.29 -2.65 -11.96
C THR A 20 4.21 -3.63 -13.13
N ALA A 21 3.03 -3.86 -13.70
CA ALA A 21 2.89 -4.65 -14.93
C ALA A 21 3.70 -4.09 -16.11
N GLY A 22 3.97 -2.77 -16.12
CA GLY A 22 4.78 -2.10 -17.12
C GLY A 22 6.30 -2.15 -16.86
N LEU A 23 6.75 -2.65 -15.69
CA LEU A 23 8.16 -2.66 -15.33
C LEU A 23 9.08 -3.35 -16.35
N PRO A 24 8.75 -4.54 -16.91
CA PRO A 24 9.62 -5.16 -17.91
C PRO A 24 9.87 -4.24 -19.11
N ALA A 25 8.84 -3.58 -19.62
CA ALA A 25 8.94 -2.64 -20.75
C ALA A 25 9.72 -1.36 -20.37
N MET A 26 9.50 -0.82 -19.16
CA MET A 26 10.27 0.32 -18.65
C MET A 26 11.74 -0.03 -18.48
N LYS A 27 12.07 -1.20 -17.93
CA LYS A 27 13.46 -1.68 -17.79
C LYS A 27 14.13 -1.82 -19.15
N ALA A 28 13.47 -2.41 -20.14
CA ALA A 28 13.97 -2.54 -21.50
C ALA A 28 14.22 -1.17 -22.16
N TYR A 29 13.37 -0.19 -21.92
CA TYR A 29 13.55 1.18 -22.42
C TYR A 29 14.74 1.88 -21.75
N PHE A 30 14.77 1.94 -20.42
CA PHE A 30 15.77 2.70 -19.68
C PHE A 30 17.17 2.05 -19.70
N SER A 31 17.27 0.74 -19.92
CA SER A 31 18.56 0.06 -20.08
C SER A 31 19.36 0.62 -21.28
N GLN A 32 18.69 1.10 -22.32
CA GLN A 32 19.32 1.72 -23.50
C GLN A 32 20.05 3.04 -23.15
N PHE A 33 19.66 3.68 -22.03
CA PHE A 33 20.29 4.90 -21.52
C PHE A 33 21.21 4.64 -20.32
N GLY A 34 21.55 3.37 -20.06
CA GLY A 34 22.49 2.98 -19.00
C GLY A 34 21.91 2.88 -17.60
N TYR A 35 20.59 2.99 -17.43
CA TYR A 35 19.94 2.81 -16.12
C TYR A 35 19.77 1.34 -15.77
N THR A 36 20.06 1.01 -14.51
CA THR A 36 19.92 -0.34 -14.00
C THR A 36 18.46 -0.72 -13.72
N ALA A 37 18.14 -2.02 -13.73
CA ALA A 37 16.80 -2.52 -13.37
C ALA A 37 16.34 -2.00 -12.00
N SER A 38 17.24 -1.94 -11.02
CA SER A 38 16.94 -1.46 -9.67
C SER A 38 16.58 0.03 -9.63
N GLN A 39 17.22 0.85 -10.47
CA GLN A 39 16.85 2.26 -10.59
C GLN A 39 15.44 2.41 -11.15
N VAL A 40 15.04 1.59 -12.12
CA VAL A 40 13.67 1.62 -12.66
C VAL A 40 12.65 1.13 -11.62
N GLU A 41 12.95 0.10 -10.85
CA GLU A 41 12.10 -0.36 -9.74
C GLU A 41 11.92 0.71 -8.66
N LEU A 42 12.97 1.51 -8.42
CA LEU A 42 12.91 2.63 -7.48
C LEU A 42 11.83 3.65 -7.87
N LEU A 43 11.58 3.89 -9.16
CA LEU A 43 10.50 4.78 -9.61
C LEU A 43 9.11 4.34 -9.11
N VAL A 44 8.91 3.06 -8.82
CA VAL A 44 7.65 2.52 -8.30
C VAL A 44 7.58 2.63 -6.78
N SER A 45 8.67 2.34 -6.07
CA SER A 45 8.70 2.37 -4.60
C SER A 45 8.96 3.77 -4.02
N LEU A 46 9.53 4.69 -4.81
CA LEU A 46 9.87 6.05 -4.41
C LEU A 46 8.70 6.86 -3.84
N PRO A 47 7.47 6.80 -4.38
CA PRO A 47 6.33 7.51 -3.81
C PRO A 47 6.07 7.14 -2.35
N ALA A 48 6.35 5.90 -1.93
CA ALA A 48 6.11 5.48 -0.55
C ALA A 48 7.02 6.22 0.45
N PHE A 49 8.26 6.59 0.07
CA PHE A 49 9.10 7.47 0.89
C PHE A 49 8.49 8.86 1.05
N ALA A 50 7.97 9.42 -0.04
CA ALA A 50 7.33 10.72 -0.01
C ALA A 50 6.03 10.71 0.84
N VAL A 51 5.26 9.60 0.79
CA VAL A 51 4.11 9.41 1.69
C VAL A 51 4.55 9.41 3.15
N VAL A 52 5.63 8.70 3.51
CA VAL A 52 6.17 8.70 4.88
C VAL A 52 6.57 10.11 5.30
N ALA A 53 7.29 10.85 4.44
CA ALA A 53 7.65 12.23 4.71
C ALA A 53 6.40 13.10 4.97
N MET A 54 5.35 12.93 4.18
CA MET A 54 4.09 13.64 4.36
C MET A 54 3.37 13.30 5.66
N LEU A 55 3.45 12.06 6.17
CA LEU A 55 2.88 11.72 7.48
C LEU A 55 3.45 12.58 8.62
N PHE A 56 4.73 12.94 8.53
CA PHE A 56 5.36 13.86 9.49
C PHE A 56 5.05 15.33 9.19
N LEU A 57 5.02 15.72 7.91
CA LEU A 57 4.80 17.10 7.50
C LEU A 57 3.35 17.56 7.63
N ASN A 58 2.38 16.64 7.60
CA ASN A 58 0.95 16.97 7.64
C ASN A 58 0.59 17.84 8.84
N SER A 59 1.11 17.56 10.03
CA SER A 59 0.85 18.34 11.24
C SER A 59 1.35 19.80 11.15
N VAL A 60 2.35 20.05 10.32
CA VAL A 60 2.87 21.40 10.04
C VAL A 60 2.02 22.09 8.98
N ILE A 61 1.70 21.37 7.90
CA ILE A 61 0.93 21.90 6.76
C ILE A 61 -0.51 22.25 7.20
N GLU A 62 -1.11 21.45 8.11
CA GLU A 62 -2.44 21.70 8.69
C GLU A 62 -2.57 23.06 9.38
N ARG A 63 -1.48 23.67 9.79
CA ARG A 63 -1.49 25.03 10.39
C ARG A 63 -1.76 26.11 9.35
N TRP A 64 -1.46 25.84 8.08
CA TRP A 64 -1.44 26.82 6.99
C TRP A 64 -2.49 26.54 5.92
N MET A 65 -2.91 25.27 5.79
CA MET A 65 -3.87 24.84 4.80
C MET A 65 -5.09 24.19 5.46
N SER A 66 -6.28 24.55 4.97
CA SER A 66 -7.52 23.86 5.37
C SER A 66 -7.55 22.43 4.83
N GLU A 67 -8.37 21.56 5.45
CA GLU A 67 -8.56 20.17 5.00
C GLU A 67 -8.91 20.09 3.50
N ARG A 68 -9.83 20.95 3.03
CA ARG A 68 -10.23 21.01 1.62
C ARG A 68 -9.06 21.41 0.71
N GLN A 69 -8.28 22.41 1.11
CA GLN A 69 -7.10 22.84 0.34
C GLN A 69 -6.07 21.71 0.23
N MET A 70 -5.85 20.95 1.31
CA MET A 70 -4.94 19.81 1.30
C MET A 70 -5.43 18.70 0.36
N ILE A 71 -6.72 18.37 0.37
CA ILE A 71 -7.29 17.34 -0.53
C ILE A 71 -7.21 17.81 -1.99
N VAL A 72 -7.60 19.05 -2.28
CA VAL A 72 -7.57 19.61 -3.65
C VAL A 72 -6.13 19.68 -4.15
N ALA A 73 -5.21 20.26 -3.37
CA ALA A 73 -3.80 20.34 -3.74
C ALA A 73 -3.16 18.94 -3.89
N GLY A 74 -3.51 18.01 -3.00
CA GLY A 74 -3.06 16.63 -3.06
C GLY A 74 -3.53 15.91 -4.33
N LEU A 75 -4.81 16.04 -4.71
CA LEU A 75 -5.35 15.45 -5.94
C LEU A 75 -4.77 16.09 -7.20
N LEU A 76 -4.58 17.41 -7.22
CA LEU A 76 -3.92 18.10 -8.33
C LEU A 76 -2.48 17.60 -8.47
N LEU A 77 -1.72 17.60 -7.38
CA LEU A 77 -0.33 17.17 -7.38
C LEU A 77 -0.21 15.70 -7.80
N PHE A 78 -1.05 14.81 -7.25
CA PHE A 78 -1.15 13.41 -7.61
C PHE A 78 -1.39 13.21 -9.11
N SER A 79 -2.43 13.86 -9.66
CA SER A 79 -2.83 13.65 -11.05
C SER A 79 -1.83 14.26 -12.03
N THR A 80 -1.41 15.52 -11.82
CA THR A 80 -0.46 16.19 -12.71
C THR A 80 0.88 15.45 -12.75
N SER A 81 1.47 15.16 -11.57
CA SER A 81 2.75 14.46 -11.52
C SER A 81 2.61 13.01 -11.98
N GLY A 82 1.45 12.37 -11.74
CA GLY A 82 1.14 11.03 -12.21
C GLY A 82 1.17 10.91 -13.73
N LEU A 83 0.73 11.94 -14.44
CA LEU A 83 0.66 11.97 -15.90
C LEU A 83 1.98 12.39 -16.58
N VAL A 84 2.97 12.91 -15.85
CA VAL A 84 4.24 13.37 -16.45
C VAL A 84 4.89 12.30 -17.33
N PRO A 85 5.00 11.02 -16.94
CA PRO A 85 5.67 10.01 -17.76
C PRO A 85 4.94 9.67 -19.07
N LEU A 86 3.67 10.09 -19.22
CA LEU A 86 2.92 9.97 -20.47
C LEU A 86 3.51 10.85 -21.57
N VAL A 87 4.06 12.02 -21.18
CA VAL A 87 4.56 13.03 -22.10
C VAL A 87 6.09 13.09 -22.11
N VAL A 88 6.72 12.90 -20.94
CA VAL A 88 8.16 13.05 -20.74
C VAL A 88 8.74 11.71 -20.33
N GLN A 89 9.73 11.20 -21.09
CA GLN A 89 10.33 9.87 -20.88
C GLN A 89 11.77 9.99 -20.40
N ASP A 90 12.14 11.10 -19.76
CA ASP A 90 13.45 11.34 -19.15
C ASP A 90 13.44 10.86 -17.69
N TYR A 91 14.46 10.05 -17.32
CA TYR A 91 14.52 9.41 -16.00
C TYR A 91 14.51 10.42 -14.83
N PRO A 92 15.37 11.49 -14.80
CA PRO A 92 15.37 12.49 -13.75
C PRO A 92 14.02 13.18 -13.57
N LEU A 93 13.32 13.53 -14.67
CA LEU A 93 12.01 14.17 -14.60
C LEU A 93 10.93 13.21 -14.11
N ILE A 94 10.99 11.94 -14.52
CA ILE A 94 10.10 10.91 -13.99
C ILE A 94 10.38 10.71 -12.50
N PHE A 95 11.64 10.64 -12.08
CA PHE A 95 12.00 10.50 -10.66
C PHE A 95 11.39 11.63 -9.82
N LEU A 96 11.55 12.89 -10.25
CA LEU A 96 10.94 14.02 -9.58
C LEU A 96 9.41 13.92 -9.56
N SER A 97 8.80 13.52 -10.68
CA SER A 97 7.36 13.33 -10.76
C SER A 97 6.85 12.28 -9.78
N ARG A 98 7.60 11.20 -9.56
CA ARG A 98 7.26 10.15 -8.58
C ARG A 98 7.32 10.64 -7.13
N LEU A 99 8.28 11.51 -6.81
CA LEU A 99 8.32 12.17 -5.50
C LEU A 99 7.09 13.07 -5.29
N LEU A 100 6.78 13.93 -6.27
CA LEU A 100 5.61 14.81 -6.20
C LEU A 100 4.30 14.01 -6.12
N PHE A 101 4.20 12.92 -6.88
CA PHE A 101 3.08 11.98 -6.81
C PHE A 101 2.89 11.41 -5.40
N GLY A 102 3.98 10.99 -4.76
CA GLY A 102 3.94 10.47 -3.39
C GLY A 102 3.56 11.54 -2.36
N LEU A 103 4.03 12.78 -2.52
CA LEU A 103 3.60 13.89 -1.67
C LEU A 103 2.09 14.14 -1.81
N GLY A 104 1.56 14.18 -3.04
CA GLY A 104 0.13 14.31 -3.30
C GLY A 104 -0.69 13.19 -2.66
N THR A 105 -0.24 11.94 -2.83
CA THR A 105 -0.86 10.76 -2.21
C THR A 105 -0.86 10.86 -0.69
N GLY A 106 0.25 11.29 -0.08
CA GLY A 106 0.38 11.46 1.37
C GLY A 106 -0.55 12.52 1.93
N MET A 107 -0.74 13.64 1.21
CA MET A 107 -1.72 14.69 1.58
C MET A 107 -3.14 14.15 1.60
N ILE A 108 -3.53 13.38 0.58
CA ILE A 108 -4.88 12.80 0.48
C ILE A 108 -5.07 11.74 1.57
N ASN A 109 -4.10 10.84 1.76
CA ASN A 109 -4.21 9.72 2.69
C ASN A 109 -4.46 10.17 4.13
N ALA A 110 -3.73 11.19 4.58
CA ALA A 110 -3.92 11.77 5.91
C ALA A 110 -5.34 12.32 6.11
N LYS A 111 -5.92 12.91 5.07
CA LYS A 111 -7.23 13.56 5.14
C LYS A 111 -8.40 12.62 4.87
N ALA A 112 -8.22 11.59 4.06
CA ALA A 112 -9.28 10.62 3.74
C ALA A 112 -9.82 9.88 4.97
N ILE A 113 -9.02 9.71 6.02
CA ILE A 113 -9.46 9.11 7.29
C ILE A 113 -10.10 10.16 8.19
N SER A 114 -9.47 11.35 8.34
CA SER A 114 -9.96 12.39 9.25
C SER A 114 -11.32 12.90 8.82
N ILE A 115 -11.52 13.18 7.53
CA ILE A 115 -12.79 13.72 7.01
C ILE A 115 -13.98 12.78 7.26
N ILE A 116 -13.77 11.46 7.19
CA ILE A 116 -14.81 10.48 7.53
C ILE A 116 -15.06 10.51 9.04
N SER A 117 -13.99 10.60 9.84
CA SER A 117 -14.09 10.59 11.30
C SER A 117 -14.76 11.83 11.87
N ASP A 118 -14.66 12.97 11.18
CA ASP A 118 -15.23 14.25 11.59
C ASP A 118 -16.69 14.40 11.16
N ARG A 119 -17.08 13.76 10.04
CA ARG A 119 -18.45 13.86 9.48
C ARG A 119 -19.40 12.76 9.92
N TYR A 120 -18.88 11.61 10.34
CA TYR A 120 -19.70 10.46 10.75
C TYR A 120 -19.38 10.05 12.17
N SER A 121 -20.39 9.55 12.90
CA SER A 121 -20.29 9.10 14.30
C SER A 121 -20.90 7.70 14.47
N GLY A 122 -20.55 7.02 15.56
CA GLY A 122 -21.10 5.72 15.92
C GLY A 122 -20.93 4.66 14.81
N ASN A 123 -21.98 3.89 14.57
CA ASN A 123 -22.00 2.82 13.57
C ASN A 123 -21.75 3.31 12.13
N ASP A 124 -22.24 4.49 11.77
CA ASP A 124 -22.03 5.05 10.43
C ASP A 124 -20.57 5.34 10.16
N LYS A 125 -19.82 5.83 11.15
CA LYS A 125 -18.37 6.02 11.06
C LYS A 125 -17.65 4.69 10.80
N THR A 126 -17.99 3.65 11.56
CA THR A 126 -17.37 2.32 11.41
C THR A 126 -17.65 1.74 10.02
N ARG A 127 -18.89 1.87 9.54
CA ARG A 127 -19.28 1.43 8.19
C ARG A 127 -18.54 2.19 7.09
N MET A 128 -18.46 3.53 7.21
CA MET A 128 -17.75 4.36 6.22
C MET A 128 -16.24 4.07 6.18
N LEU A 129 -15.59 3.81 7.32
CA LEU A 129 -14.19 3.39 7.37
C LEU A 129 -13.99 2.00 6.75
N GLY A 130 -14.93 1.07 6.94
CA GLY A 130 -14.94 -0.22 6.28
C GLY A 130 -15.07 -0.08 4.74
N TYR A 131 -16.03 0.71 4.27
CA TYR A 131 -16.20 0.99 2.83
C TYR A 131 -14.97 1.68 2.23
N ARG A 132 -14.30 2.57 2.99
CA ARG A 132 -13.04 3.18 2.59
C ARG A 132 -11.96 2.12 2.31
N GLY A 133 -11.76 1.18 3.23
CA GLY A 133 -10.79 0.11 3.04
C GLY A 133 -11.11 -0.77 1.83
N SER A 134 -12.39 -1.11 1.64
CA SER A 134 -12.83 -1.84 0.44
C SER A 134 -12.59 -1.04 -0.85
N ALA A 135 -12.85 0.28 -0.83
CA ALA A 135 -12.61 1.14 -1.98
C ALA A 135 -11.12 1.20 -2.35
N GLU A 136 -10.21 1.22 -1.37
CA GLU A 136 -8.76 1.14 -1.63
C GLU A 136 -8.37 -0.12 -2.40
N VAL A 137 -8.86 -1.28 -1.95
CA VAL A 137 -8.53 -2.57 -2.58
C VAL A 137 -9.13 -2.66 -3.98
N VAL A 138 -10.41 -2.30 -4.13
CA VAL A 138 -11.11 -2.31 -5.43
C VAL A 138 -10.45 -1.32 -6.39
N GLY A 139 -10.14 -0.12 -5.93
CA GLY A 139 -9.49 0.90 -6.74
C GLY A 139 -8.12 0.44 -7.24
N SER A 140 -7.30 -0.11 -6.35
CA SER A 140 -5.99 -0.64 -6.70
C SER A 140 -6.09 -1.79 -7.71
N ALA A 141 -7.03 -2.72 -7.53
CA ALA A 141 -7.25 -3.82 -8.46
C ALA A 141 -7.69 -3.33 -9.86
N ILE A 142 -8.64 -2.39 -9.92
CA ILE A 142 -9.10 -1.78 -11.17
C ILE A 142 -7.94 -1.07 -11.89
N LEU A 143 -7.17 -0.25 -11.17
CA LEU A 143 -6.04 0.48 -11.75
C LEU A 143 -4.97 -0.47 -12.29
N THR A 144 -4.63 -1.52 -11.53
CA THR A 144 -3.64 -2.52 -11.96
C THR A 144 -4.12 -3.29 -13.20
N PHE A 145 -5.40 -3.64 -13.26
CA PHE A 145 -6.00 -4.25 -14.44
C PHE A 145 -5.95 -3.31 -15.65
N MET A 146 -6.37 -2.05 -15.48
CA MET A 146 -6.32 -1.04 -16.55
C MET A 146 -4.90 -0.82 -17.08
N VAL A 147 -3.91 -0.76 -16.19
CA VAL A 147 -2.49 -0.68 -16.57
C VAL A 147 -2.10 -1.84 -17.49
N GLY A 148 -2.48 -3.07 -17.15
CA GLY A 148 -2.24 -4.24 -18.01
C GLY A 148 -2.86 -4.10 -19.39
N GLN A 149 -4.08 -3.52 -19.50
CA GLN A 149 -4.77 -3.31 -20.78
C GLN A 149 -4.19 -2.14 -21.60
N LEU A 150 -3.62 -1.13 -20.98
CA LEU A 150 -3.01 0.01 -21.65
C LEU A 150 -1.59 -0.28 -22.17
N LEU A 151 -0.94 -1.30 -21.67
CA LEU A 151 0.45 -1.61 -22.00
C LEU A 151 0.72 -1.89 -23.48
N PRO A 152 -0.19 -2.53 -24.27
CA PRO A 152 -0.03 -2.68 -25.72
C PRO A 152 0.13 -1.35 -26.47
N LEU A 153 -0.32 -0.23 -25.88
CA LEU A 153 -0.16 1.12 -26.45
C LEU A 153 1.22 1.72 -26.14
N GLY A 154 2.08 0.99 -25.41
CA GLY A 154 3.40 1.41 -24.96
C GLY A 154 3.45 1.67 -23.46
N TRP A 155 4.66 1.53 -22.87
CA TRP A 155 4.83 1.73 -21.43
C TRP A 155 4.44 3.13 -20.91
N PRO A 156 4.56 4.25 -21.66
CA PRO A 156 4.10 5.54 -21.15
C PRO A 156 2.58 5.60 -20.99
N ALA A 157 1.81 4.88 -21.83
CA ALA A 157 0.36 4.91 -21.80
C ALA A 157 -0.25 4.43 -20.47
N ILE A 158 0.46 3.57 -19.72
CA ILE A 158 0.00 3.07 -18.41
C ILE A 158 -0.20 4.18 -17.39
N PHE A 159 0.51 5.29 -17.53
CA PHE A 159 0.40 6.43 -16.62
C PHE A 159 -0.89 7.24 -16.82
N ALA A 160 -1.61 7.04 -17.92
CA ALA A 160 -2.91 7.66 -18.16
C ALA A 160 -3.95 7.34 -17.07
N VAL A 161 -3.82 6.21 -16.37
CA VAL A 161 -4.72 5.83 -15.26
C VAL A 161 -4.75 6.87 -14.14
N TYR A 162 -3.67 7.62 -13.94
CA TYR A 162 -3.61 8.68 -12.92
C TYR A 162 -4.44 9.91 -13.27
N GLY A 163 -4.85 10.05 -14.53
CA GLY A 163 -5.84 11.07 -14.95
C GLY A 163 -7.19 10.90 -14.25
N GLY A 164 -7.52 9.69 -13.78
CA GLY A 164 -8.69 9.43 -12.94
C GLY A 164 -8.75 10.27 -11.66
N GLY A 165 -7.60 10.76 -11.17
CA GLY A 165 -7.56 11.67 -10.03
C GLY A 165 -8.24 13.01 -10.29
N TYR A 166 -8.24 13.51 -11.53
CA TYR A 166 -9.01 14.70 -11.90
C TYR A 166 -10.52 14.47 -11.83
N LEU A 167 -10.99 13.26 -12.19
CA LEU A 167 -12.39 12.90 -12.03
C LEU A 167 -12.78 12.89 -10.56
N ILE A 168 -11.93 12.32 -9.70
CA ILE A 168 -12.13 12.31 -8.25
C ILE A 168 -12.12 13.74 -7.70
N LEU A 169 -11.22 14.59 -8.17
CA LEU A 169 -11.17 16.00 -7.81
C LEU A 169 -12.48 16.72 -8.16
N LEU A 170 -12.99 16.50 -9.37
CA LEU A 170 -14.25 17.06 -9.82
C LEU A 170 -15.42 16.60 -8.93
N LEU A 171 -15.51 15.30 -8.65
CA LEU A 171 -16.51 14.74 -7.75
C LEU A 171 -16.41 15.35 -6.34
N TYR A 172 -15.19 15.52 -5.83
CA TYR A 172 -14.95 16.11 -4.52
C TYR A 172 -15.41 17.57 -4.45
N ILE A 173 -15.06 18.36 -5.45
CA ILE A 173 -15.42 19.80 -5.50
C ILE A 173 -16.94 19.98 -5.61
N LEU A 174 -17.61 19.16 -6.44
CA LEU A 174 -19.03 19.30 -6.73
C LEU A 174 -19.93 18.77 -5.60
N PHE A 175 -19.56 17.65 -4.94
CA PHE A 175 -20.47 16.96 -4.05
C PHE A 175 -20.06 17.01 -2.57
N VAL A 176 -18.87 17.49 -2.23
CA VAL A 176 -18.49 17.68 -0.83
C VAL A 176 -18.66 19.14 -0.44
N PRO A 177 -19.73 19.46 0.35
CA PRO A 177 -20.04 20.84 0.68
C PRO A 177 -18.92 21.48 1.51
N TYR A 178 -18.76 22.80 1.34
CA TYR A 178 -17.85 23.59 2.16
C TYR A 178 -18.34 23.56 3.61
N PRO A 179 -17.53 23.18 4.60
CA PRO A 179 -17.95 23.32 5.99
C PRO A 179 -18.13 24.80 6.28
N LYS A 180 -19.41 25.23 6.37
CA LYS A 180 -19.72 26.54 6.90
C LYS A 180 -19.31 26.53 8.37
N GLU A 181 -18.30 27.28 8.76
CA GLU A 181 -17.87 27.47 10.14
C GLU A 181 -17.18 26.29 10.86
N GLN A 182 -15.95 26.01 10.49
CA GLN A 182 -15.03 25.33 11.42
C GLN A 182 -13.75 26.16 11.71
N LYS A 183 -13.83 27.50 11.56
CA LYS A 183 -12.73 28.40 11.96
C LYS A 183 -12.46 28.43 13.48
N GLN A 184 -13.33 27.85 14.31
CA GLN A 184 -13.18 27.90 15.78
C GLN A 184 -12.98 26.55 16.47
N ALA A 185 -13.22 25.42 15.79
CA ALA A 185 -12.99 24.10 16.40
C ALA A 185 -11.52 23.65 16.33
N SER A 186 -10.77 24.08 15.35
CA SER A 186 -9.34 23.73 15.20
C SER A 186 -8.42 24.35 16.27
N LEU A 187 -8.87 25.39 16.98
CA LEU A 187 -8.14 25.99 18.11
C LEU A 187 -8.43 25.32 19.44
N LYS A 188 -9.42 24.43 19.52
CA LYS A 188 -9.66 23.53 20.65
C LYS A 188 -9.17 22.11 20.36
N VAL A 189 -8.01 21.95 19.76
CA VAL A 189 -7.16 20.83 20.15
C VAL A 189 -6.91 21.06 21.62
N LYS A 190 -7.78 20.49 22.48
CA LYS A 190 -7.46 20.31 23.88
C LYS A 190 -5.99 19.93 23.92
N LYS A 191 -5.19 20.70 24.63
CA LYS A 191 -3.91 20.26 25.20
C LYS A 191 -4.25 19.01 26.04
N SER A 192 -4.56 17.92 25.39
CA SER A 192 -4.51 16.60 25.95
C SER A 192 -3.05 16.49 26.34
N GLY A 193 -2.80 16.47 27.65
CA GLY A 193 -1.44 16.38 28.18
C GLY A 193 -0.71 15.32 27.37
N SER A 194 0.58 15.47 27.13
CA SER A 194 1.39 14.63 26.24
C SER A 194 1.15 13.16 26.56
N VAL A 195 0.19 12.57 25.83
CA VAL A 195 -0.19 11.16 25.97
C VAL A 195 0.95 10.40 25.33
N ARG A 196 1.77 9.77 26.16
CA ARG A 196 2.94 8.98 25.72
C ARG A 196 2.61 7.51 25.91
N LEU A 197 2.96 6.70 24.92
CA LEU A 197 2.99 5.25 25.07
C LEU A 197 3.99 4.91 26.19
N ARG A 198 3.59 4.10 27.16
CA ARG A 198 4.48 3.52 28.16
C ARG A 198 5.48 2.59 27.45
N SER A 199 6.65 2.37 28.04
CA SER A 199 7.71 1.54 27.45
C SER A 199 7.20 0.19 26.89
N PRO A 200 6.39 -0.62 27.61
CA PRO A 200 5.90 -1.90 27.06
C PRO A 200 4.99 -1.73 25.85
N GLN A 201 4.11 -0.71 25.85
CA GLN A 201 3.18 -0.43 24.74
C GLN A 201 3.92 0.08 23.51
N TRP A 202 4.96 0.88 23.70
CA TRP A 202 5.84 1.36 22.64
C TRP A 202 6.56 0.18 21.96
N HIS A 203 7.20 -0.69 22.74
CA HIS A 203 7.90 -1.86 22.20
C HIS A 203 6.96 -2.79 21.45
N PHE A 204 5.76 -3.06 22.00
CA PHE A 204 4.76 -3.89 21.33
C PHE A 204 4.32 -3.29 20.02
N SER A 205 3.98 -1.99 19.97
CA SER A 205 3.56 -1.31 18.75
C SER A 205 4.68 -1.22 17.72
N LEU A 206 5.93 -1.00 18.15
CA LEU A 206 7.10 -0.96 17.27
C LEU A 206 7.37 -2.33 16.64
N MET A 207 7.29 -3.41 17.43
CA MET A 207 7.48 -4.75 16.92
C MET A 207 6.40 -5.15 15.91
N LEU A 208 5.14 -4.79 16.16
CA LEU A 208 4.05 -4.96 15.18
C LEU A 208 4.27 -4.10 13.92
N ALA A 209 4.80 -2.88 14.05
CA ALA A 209 5.17 -2.04 12.92
C ALA A 209 6.28 -2.66 12.06
N VAL A 210 7.28 -3.28 12.68
CA VAL A 210 8.35 -4.00 11.97
C VAL A 210 7.79 -5.22 11.23
N ILE A 211 6.96 -6.03 11.90
CA ILE A 211 6.32 -7.20 11.27
C ILE A 211 5.45 -6.77 10.09
N ALA A 212 4.64 -5.71 10.26
CA ALA A 212 3.84 -5.14 9.17
C ALA A 212 4.70 -4.66 8.01
N GLY A 213 5.82 -3.97 8.32
CA GLY A 213 6.79 -3.51 7.32
C GLY A 213 7.39 -4.67 6.51
N ILE A 214 7.77 -5.78 7.16
CA ILE A 214 8.29 -6.97 6.49
C ILE A 214 7.23 -7.61 5.57
N ILE A 215 6.00 -7.78 6.07
CA ILE A 215 4.89 -8.34 5.28
C ILE A 215 4.64 -7.48 4.03
N ILE A 216 4.57 -6.17 4.19
CA ILE A 216 4.31 -5.24 3.08
C ILE A 216 5.52 -5.15 2.14
N CYS A 217 6.74 -5.18 2.65
CA CYS A 217 7.95 -5.24 1.82
C CYS A 217 7.90 -6.44 0.88
N PHE A 218 7.63 -7.64 1.39
CA PHE A 218 7.59 -8.85 0.57
C PHE A 218 6.39 -8.86 -0.39
N ASN A 219 5.24 -8.32 0.01
CA ASN A 219 4.12 -8.11 -0.91
C ASN A 219 4.47 -7.13 -2.05
N SER A 220 5.21 -6.07 -1.75
CA SER A 220 5.70 -5.13 -2.77
C SER A 220 6.71 -5.80 -3.72
N ILE A 221 7.55 -6.70 -3.22
CA ILE A 221 8.48 -7.49 -4.05
C ILE A 221 7.72 -8.40 -5.02
N ILE A 222 6.62 -9.02 -4.61
CA ILE A 222 5.74 -9.77 -5.53
C ILE A 222 5.30 -8.86 -6.68
N SER A 223 4.79 -7.66 -6.35
CA SER A 223 4.32 -6.71 -7.36
C SER A 223 5.43 -6.26 -8.31
N LEU A 224 6.67 -6.12 -7.82
CA LEU A 224 7.82 -5.70 -8.63
C LEU A 224 8.38 -6.82 -9.52
N ARG A 225 8.32 -8.09 -9.10
CA ARG A 225 9.02 -9.21 -9.74
C ARG A 225 8.12 -10.18 -10.50
N VAL A 226 6.86 -10.33 -10.14
CA VAL A 226 5.93 -11.21 -10.87
C VAL A 226 5.78 -10.82 -12.34
N PRO A 227 5.72 -9.54 -12.73
CA PRO A 227 5.72 -9.17 -14.14
C PRO A 227 6.96 -9.62 -14.90
N ASP A 228 8.16 -9.51 -14.30
CA ASP A 228 9.39 -9.99 -14.90
C ASP A 228 9.34 -11.52 -15.10
N ILE A 229 8.92 -12.28 -14.08
CA ILE A 229 8.80 -13.75 -14.16
C ILE A 229 7.88 -14.17 -15.30
N ILE A 230 6.72 -13.52 -15.43
CA ILE A 230 5.73 -13.85 -16.46
C ILE A 230 6.29 -13.60 -17.87
N VAL A 231 6.99 -12.49 -18.07
CA VAL A 231 7.53 -12.08 -19.37
C VAL A 231 8.80 -12.87 -19.71
N ASP A 232 9.75 -12.96 -18.79
CA ASP A 232 11.06 -13.60 -19.03
C ASP A 232 10.94 -15.11 -19.22
N ALA A 233 10.08 -15.77 -18.41
CA ALA A 233 9.80 -17.20 -18.55
C ALA A 233 8.79 -17.53 -19.68
N ARG A 234 8.34 -16.51 -20.45
CA ARG A 234 7.35 -16.67 -21.54
C ARG A 234 6.05 -17.33 -21.09
N LEU A 235 5.66 -17.14 -19.85
CA LEU A 235 4.40 -17.67 -19.27
C LEU A 235 3.18 -16.87 -19.73
N GLY A 236 3.37 -15.66 -20.22
CA GLY A 236 2.33 -14.76 -20.67
C GLY A 236 2.89 -13.39 -21.09
N THR A 237 1.98 -12.46 -21.26
CA THR A 237 2.31 -11.07 -21.62
C THR A 237 2.26 -10.18 -20.36
N ALA A 238 2.68 -8.95 -20.49
CA ALA A 238 2.54 -7.97 -19.42
C ALA A 238 1.06 -7.65 -19.08
N THR A 239 0.15 -7.81 -20.03
CA THR A 239 -1.31 -7.80 -19.77
C THR A 239 -1.72 -8.94 -18.83
N THR A 240 -1.16 -10.14 -19.03
CA THR A 240 -1.35 -11.28 -18.13
C THR A 240 -0.84 -10.94 -16.72
N ALA A 241 0.32 -10.30 -16.60
CA ALA A 241 0.87 -9.86 -15.32
C ALA A 241 -0.07 -8.87 -14.59
N GLY A 242 -0.59 -7.87 -15.30
CA GLY A 242 -1.58 -6.93 -14.77
C GLY A 242 -2.84 -7.63 -14.25
N THR A 243 -3.34 -8.62 -14.98
CA THR A 243 -4.51 -9.42 -14.58
C THR A 243 -4.20 -10.24 -13.32
N VAL A 244 -3.07 -10.93 -13.27
CA VAL A 244 -2.66 -11.75 -12.12
C VAL A 244 -2.51 -10.90 -10.86
N LEU A 245 -1.83 -9.74 -10.95
CA LEU A 245 -1.67 -8.83 -9.82
C LEU A 245 -3.00 -8.19 -9.39
N SER A 246 -3.89 -7.89 -10.34
CA SER A 246 -5.24 -7.40 -10.02
C SER A 246 -6.05 -8.45 -9.24
N LEU A 247 -6.04 -9.71 -9.69
CA LEU A 247 -6.68 -10.81 -8.99
C LEU A 247 -6.08 -11.04 -7.60
N MET A 248 -4.75 -10.93 -7.45
CA MET A 248 -4.08 -10.98 -6.14
C MET A 248 -4.67 -9.94 -5.18
N GLN A 249 -4.87 -8.71 -5.63
CA GLN A 249 -5.42 -7.65 -4.79
C GLN A 249 -6.89 -7.94 -4.42
N LEU A 250 -7.69 -8.47 -5.34
CA LEU A 250 -9.08 -8.83 -5.07
C LEU A 250 -9.22 -9.94 -4.00
N THR A 251 -8.22 -10.83 -3.84
CA THR A 251 -8.24 -11.80 -2.73
C THR A 251 -8.25 -11.14 -1.36
N GLY A 252 -7.78 -9.88 -1.26
CA GLY A 252 -7.89 -9.08 -0.05
C GLY A 252 -9.34 -8.82 0.40
N ILE A 253 -10.30 -8.75 -0.53
CA ILE A 253 -11.73 -8.63 -0.20
C ILE A 253 -12.22 -9.93 0.44
N VAL A 254 -11.86 -11.08 -0.15
CA VAL A 254 -12.20 -12.40 0.40
C VAL A 254 -11.61 -12.58 1.79
N ALA A 255 -10.36 -12.14 1.98
CA ALA A 255 -9.69 -12.14 3.28
C ALA A 255 -10.44 -11.28 4.31
N GLY A 256 -10.88 -10.08 3.91
CA GLY A 256 -11.64 -9.19 4.77
C GLY A 256 -12.98 -9.76 5.21
N VAL A 257 -13.74 -10.36 4.29
CA VAL A 257 -15.03 -11.01 4.59
C VAL A 257 -14.83 -12.22 5.51
N GLY A 258 -13.79 -13.03 5.26
CA GLY A 258 -13.48 -14.23 6.04
C GLY A 258 -12.80 -13.95 7.39
N PHE A 259 -12.34 -12.72 7.65
CA PHE A 259 -11.46 -12.40 8.78
C PHE A 259 -12.07 -12.77 10.13
N ALA A 260 -13.34 -12.48 10.36
CA ALA A 260 -14.02 -12.78 11.62
C ALA A 260 -14.04 -14.31 11.89
N SER A 261 -14.36 -15.11 10.87
CA SER A 261 -14.36 -16.58 10.97
C SER A 261 -12.96 -17.13 11.23
N LEU A 262 -11.95 -16.61 10.53
CA LEU A 262 -10.54 -16.99 10.72
C LEU A 262 -10.05 -16.64 12.12
N THR A 263 -10.41 -15.48 12.63
CA THR A 263 -10.07 -15.04 14.00
C THR A 263 -10.72 -15.95 15.04
N HIS A 264 -11.96 -16.37 14.81
CA HIS A 264 -12.66 -17.29 15.72
C HIS A 264 -12.00 -18.68 15.76
N VAL A 265 -11.57 -19.20 14.60
CA VAL A 265 -10.95 -20.54 14.46
C VAL A 265 -9.52 -20.52 15.00
N PHE A 266 -8.68 -19.60 14.51
CA PHE A 266 -7.22 -19.60 14.79
C PHE A 266 -6.82 -18.74 15.99
N LYS A 267 -7.71 -17.87 16.46
CA LYS A 267 -7.52 -17.03 17.66
C LYS A 267 -6.16 -16.29 17.62
N LYS A 268 -5.39 -16.37 18.69
CA LYS A 268 -4.06 -15.74 18.84
C LYS A 268 -3.00 -16.21 17.83
N ASN A 269 -3.18 -17.37 17.21
CA ASN A 269 -2.22 -17.95 16.27
C ASN A 269 -2.46 -17.49 14.83
N LEU A 270 -3.53 -16.71 14.56
CA LEU A 270 -3.88 -16.29 13.22
C LEU A 270 -2.73 -15.59 12.49
N LEU A 271 -2.06 -14.62 13.14
CA LEU A 271 -0.93 -13.91 12.54
C LEU A 271 0.21 -14.85 12.14
N MET A 272 0.58 -15.78 13.01
CA MET A 272 1.62 -16.79 12.75
C MET A 272 1.24 -17.66 11.54
N ILE A 273 0.01 -18.18 11.52
CA ILE A 273 -0.48 -19.04 10.44
C ILE A 273 -0.50 -18.28 9.10
N MET A 274 -0.90 -17.01 9.11
CA MET A 274 -0.87 -16.18 7.90
C MET A 274 0.56 -15.90 7.43
N CYS A 275 1.52 -15.69 8.32
CA CYS A 275 2.93 -15.57 7.95
C CYS A 275 3.47 -16.87 7.33
N PHE A 276 3.11 -18.04 7.86
CA PHE A 276 3.50 -19.33 7.28
C PHE A 276 2.85 -19.54 5.91
N GLY A 277 1.55 -19.24 5.79
CA GLY A 277 0.84 -19.30 4.50
C GLY A 277 1.44 -18.35 3.47
N PHE A 278 1.85 -17.15 3.89
CA PHE A 278 2.52 -16.20 3.02
C PHE A 278 3.92 -16.68 2.62
N GLY A 279 4.70 -17.26 3.54
CA GLY A 279 5.97 -17.88 3.23
C GLY A 279 5.85 -19.03 2.22
N LEU A 280 4.83 -19.88 2.37
CA LEU A 280 4.51 -20.94 1.42
C LEU A 280 4.12 -20.36 0.05
N ALA A 281 3.31 -19.31 0.02
CA ALA A 281 2.91 -18.64 -1.20
C ALA A 281 4.12 -18.07 -1.97
N LEU A 282 5.06 -17.44 -1.25
CA LEU A 282 6.31 -16.94 -1.82
C LEU A 282 7.16 -18.09 -2.39
N ALA A 283 7.28 -19.20 -1.68
CA ALA A 283 7.98 -20.38 -2.17
C ALA A 283 7.31 -20.96 -3.44
N LEU A 284 5.98 -21.01 -3.49
CA LEU A 284 5.23 -21.43 -4.67
C LEU A 284 5.49 -20.53 -5.87
N ILE A 285 5.56 -19.21 -5.67
CA ILE A 285 5.91 -18.25 -6.74
C ILE A 285 7.33 -18.53 -7.22
N GLY A 286 8.29 -18.69 -6.29
CA GLY A 286 9.69 -18.94 -6.64
C GLY A 286 9.93 -20.26 -7.36
N LEU A 287 9.17 -21.29 -7.05
CA LEU A 287 9.29 -22.63 -7.65
C LEU A 287 8.37 -22.82 -8.87
N SER A 288 7.62 -21.77 -9.26
CA SER A 288 6.66 -21.87 -10.36
C SER A 288 7.36 -22.04 -11.71
N GLY A 289 7.05 -23.15 -12.41
CA GLY A 289 7.48 -23.37 -13.80
C GLY A 289 6.34 -23.17 -14.82
N GLN A 290 5.12 -22.88 -14.34
CA GLN A 290 3.93 -22.76 -15.17
C GLN A 290 3.05 -21.61 -14.67
N LEU A 291 2.27 -21.00 -15.58
CA LEU A 291 1.41 -19.86 -15.25
C LEU A 291 0.42 -20.18 -14.12
N TRP A 292 -0.22 -21.34 -14.15
CA TRP A 292 -1.24 -21.69 -13.16
C TRP A 292 -0.67 -21.81 -11.74
N SER A 293 0.55 -22.35 -11.56
CA SER A 293 1.21 -22.45 -10.27
C SER A 293 1.63 -21.08 -9.74
N LEU A 294 2.11 -20.20 -10.63
CA LEU A 294 2.40 -18.80 -10.31
C LEU A 294 1.13 -18.07 -9.84
N VAL A 295 0.03 -18.23 -10.57
CA VAL A 295 -1.26 -17.62 -10.22
C VAL A 295 -1.75 -18.11 -8.86
N LEU A 296 -1.72 -19.43 -8.59
CA LEU A 296 -2.10 -19.97 -7.27
C LEU A 296 -1.24 -19.40 -6.14
N GLY A 297 0.09 -19.38 -6.33
CA GLY A 297 1.01 -18.76 -5.36
C GLY A 297 0.69 -17.28 -5.11
N THR A 298 0.43 -16.53 -6.18
CA THR A 298 0.12 -15.09 -6.11
C THR A 298 -1.22 -14.83 -5.42
N LEU A 299 -2.27 -15.61 -5.72
CA LEU A 299 -3.57 -15.49 -5.05
C LEU A 299 -3.49 -15.85 -3.56
N LEU A 300 -2.76 -16.92 -3.22
CA LEU A 300 -2.51 -17.31 -1.83
C LEU A 300 -1.74 -16.20 -1.10
N ALA A 301 -0.76 -15.60 -1.76
CA ALA A 301 -0.01 -14.46 -1.21
C ALA A 301 -0.93 -13.28 -0.90
N GLY A 302 -1.81 -12.89 -1.82
CA GLY A 302 -2.74 -11.79 -1.60
C GLY A 302 -3.70 -12.04 -0.43
N PHE A 303 -4.23 -13.26 -0.31
CA PHE A 303 -5.11 -13.65 0.78
C PHE A 303 -4.39 -13.62 2.14
N THR A 304 -3.24 -14.28 2.23
CA THR A 304 -2.48 -14.40 3.48
C THR A 304 -1.86 -13.08 3.91
N TYR A 305 -1.36 -12.27 2.97
CA TYR A 305 -0.89 -10.90 3.19
C TYR A 305 -2.00 -10.03 3.81
N SER A 306 -3.16 -9.97 3.17
CA SER A 306 -4.27 -9.11 3.61
C SER A 306 -4.78 -9.51 5.00
N THR A 307 -4.97 -10.82 5.24
CA THR A 307 -5.36 -11.34 6.54
C THR A 307 -4.30 -11.07 7.61
N GLY A 308 -3.01 -11.22 7.25
CA GLY A 308 -1.89 -10.97 8.15
C GLY A 308 -1.82 -9.51 8.62
N VAL A 309 -1.91 -8.56 7.69
CA VAL A 309 -1.92 -7.12 8.01
C VAL A 309 -3.14 -6.76 8.86
N THR A 310 -4.33 -7.27 8.52
CA THR A 310 -5.55 -7.04 9.31
C THR A 310 -5.39 -7.61 10.74
N SER A 311 -4.76 -8.77 10.88
CA SER A 311 -4.49 -9.39 12.20
C SER A 311 -3.55 -8.53 13.07
N ILE A 312 -2.60 -7.80 12.47
CA ILE A 312 -1.73 -6.86 13.20
C ILE A 312 -2.56 -5.74 13.82
N PHE A 313 -3.44 -5.10 13.03
CA PHE A 313 -4.31 -4.04 13.54
C PHE A 313 -5.33 -4.55 14.56
N TYR A 314 -5.82 -5.78 14.40
CA TYR A 314 -6.66 -6.45 15.38
C TYR A 314 -5.94 -6.61 16.72
N HIS A 315 -4.75 -7.19 16.76
CA HIS A 315 -3.96 -7.34 18.00
C HIS A 315 -3.58 -6.00 18.62
N LEU A 316 -3.32 -4.99 17.79
CA LEU A 316 -3.06 -3.63 18.26
C LEU A 316 -4.28 -3.07 19.01
N SER A 317 -5.48 -3.23 18.46
CA SER A 317 -6.73 -2.74 19.05
C SER A 317 -7.14 -3.49 20.32
N GLU A 318 -6.76 -4.76 20.46
CA GLU A 318 -7.01 -5.54 21.68
C GLU A 318 -6.12 -5.13 22.86
N LYS A 319 -4.85 -4.78 22.58
CA LYS A 319 -3.85 -4.58 23.66
C LYS A 319 -3.56 -3.13 23.99
N ILE A 320 -3.87 -2.21 23.09
CA ILE A 320 -3.60 -0.78 23.29
C ILE A 320 -4.89 -0.06 23.71
N PRO A 321 -4.87 0.70 24.82
CA PRO A 321 -6.02 1.51 25.23
C PRO A 321 -6.48 2.48 24.15
N THR A 322 -7.78 2.72 24.05
CA THR A 322 -8.42 3.52 23.00
C THR A 322 -7.85 4.94 22.85
N ASN A 323 -7.42 5.55 23.96
CA ASN A 323 -6.80 6.88 23.97
C ASN A 323 -5.38 6.90 23.35
N LEU A 324 -4.69 5.76 23.25
CA LEU A 324 -3.36 5.58 22.68
C LEU A 324 -3.38 4.90 21.31
N LEU A 325 -4.52 4.32 20.94
CA LEU A 325 -4.65 3.49 19.74
C LEU A 325 -4.30 4.26 18.45
N ASN A 326 -4.69 5.53 18.34
CA ASN A 326 -4.35 6.35 17.18
C ASN A 326 -2.84 6.50 17.00
N LEU A 327 -2.09 6.72 18.09
CA LEU A 327 -0.63 6.85 18.05
C LEU A 327 0.04 5.52 17.65
N ALA A 328 -0.42 4.42 18.24
CA ALA A 328 0.07 3.08 17.93
C ALA A 328 -0.23 2.68 16.47
N THR A 329 -1.45 2.97 15.98
CA THR A 329 -1.84 2.75 14.58
C THR A 329 -0.98 3.55 13.61
N SER A 330 -0.70 4.83 13.93
CA SER A 330 0.19 5.65 13.10
C SER A 330 1.60 5.07 13.01
N LEU A 331 2.13 4.52 14.11
CA LEU A 331 3.43 3.85 14.10
C LEU A 331 3.44 2.61 13.20
N VAL A 332 2.39 1.79 13.24
CA VAL A 332 2.25 0.63 12.34
C VAL A 332 2.13 1.07 10.88
N LEU A 333 1.36 2.12 10.59
CA LEU A 333 1.25 2.67 9.23
C LEU A 333 2.58 3.21 8.69
N ILE A 334 3.40 3.83 9.54
CA ILE A 334 4.77 4.23 9.17
C ILE A 334 5.58 2.97 8.80
N GLY A 335 5.51 1.91 9.60
CA GLY A 335 6.16 0.62 9.30
C GLY A 335 5.70 0.04 7.96
N CYS A 336 4.40 0.07 7.67
CA CYS A 336 3.82 -0.36 6.39
C CYS A 336 4.41 0.41 5.20
N ASN A 337 4.40 1.73 5.26
CA ASN A 337 4.91 2.57 4.17
C ASN A 337 6.43 2.44 4.01
N LEU A 338 7.19 2.35 5.11
CA LEU A 338 8.64 2.09 5.05
C LEU A 338 8.93 0.72 4.44
N GLY A 339 8.17 -0.32 4.78
CA GLY A 339 8.31 -1.65 4.17
C GLY A 339 8.13 -1.59 2.65
N SER A 340 7.09 -0.91 2.19
CA SER A 340 6.84 -0.68 0.76
C SER A 340 7.97 0.11 0.10
N ALA A 341 8.42 1.20 0.72
CA ALA A 341 9.48 2.06 0.21
C ALA A 341 10.82 1.32 0.10
N LEU A 342 11.14 0.49 1.09
CA LEU A 342 12.41 -0.24 1.16
C LEU A 342 12.44 -1.49 0.25
N SER A 343 11.33 -1.86 -0.39
CA SER A 343 11.26 -3.11 -1.20
C SER A 343 12.31 -3.18 -2.31
N SER A 344 12.51 -2.09 -3.07
CA SER A 344 13.53 -2.04 -4.13
C SER A 344 14.96 -2.11 -3.58
N PHE A 345 15.21 -1.48 -2.45
CA PHE A 345 16.53 -1.56 -1.78
C PHE A 345 16.78 -2.96 -1.21
N PHE A 346 15.77 -3.60 -0.66
CA PHE A 346 15.87 -4.98 -0.18
C PHE A 346 16.22 -5.94 -1.32
N ILE A 347 15.59 -5.79 -2.48
CA ILE A 347 15.94 -6.56 -3.68
C ILE A 347 17.41 -6.36 -4.03
N GLN A 348 17.91 -5.12 -4.08
CA GLN A 348 19.32 -4.83 -4.37
C GLN A 348 20.26 -5.49 -3.38
N LEU A 349 19.95 -5.43 -2.09
CA LEU A 349 20.76 -6.02 -1.03
C LEU A 349 20.84 -7.55 -1.14
N VAL A 350 19.76 -8.20 -1.55
CA VAL A 350 19.66 -9.66 -1.60
C VAL A 350 20.10 -10.21 -2.97
N THR A 351 20.08 -9.42 -4.03
CA THR A 351 20.50 -9.87 -5.39
C THR A 351 21.87 -10.59 -5.43
N PRO A 352 22.93 -10.17 -4.72
CA PRO A 352 24.19 -10.90 -4.71
C PRO A 352 24.09 -12.32 -4.11
N LEU A 353 23.15 -12.52 -3.19
CA LEU A 353 22.89 -13.82 -2.51
C LEU A 353 21.86 -14.65 -3.27
N ALA A 354 20.96 -14.01 -4.00
CA ALA A 354 19.87 -14.62 -4.75
C ALA A 354 19.78 -14.02 -6.17
N PRO A 355 20.68 -14.43 -7.09
CA PRO A 355 20.77 -13.81 -8.42
C PRO A 355 19.59 -14.15 -9.34
N SER A 356 18.74 -15.12 -8.99
CA SER A 356 17.54 -15.46 -9.74
C SER A 356 16.27 -15.09 -8.96
N ASN A 357 15.19 -14.75 -9.67
CA ASN A 357 13.89 -14.50 -9.07
C ASN A 357 13.41 -15.72 -8.24
N ASN A 358 13.64 -16.94 -8.72
CA ASN A 358 13.28 -18.16 -8.01
C ASN A 358 13.94 -18.24 -6.62
N LEU A 359 15.25 -18.03 -6.58
CA LEU A 359 16.01 -18.07 -5.34
C LEU A 359 15.60 -16.93 -4.40
N LEU A 360 15.37 -15.73 -4.93
CA LEU A 360 14.86 -14.59 -4.15
C LEU A 360 13.56 -14.95 -3.43
N PHE A 361 12.57 -15.51 -4.14
CA PHE A 361 11.29 -15.85 -3.56
C PHE A 361 11.36 -16.96 -2.52
N VAL A 362 12.25 -17.95 -2.70
CA VAL A 362 12.49 -18.98 -1.69
C VAL A 362 13.10 -18.37 -0.42
N TRP A 363 14.11 -17.48 -0.58
CA TRP A 363 14.74 -16.80 0.54
C TRP A 363 13.76 -15.95 1.35
N ILE A 364 13.00 -15.08 0.67
CA ILE A 364 12.01 -14.24 1.37
C ILE A 364 10.87 -15.06 1.96
N GLY A 365 10.53 -16.22 1.36
CA GLY A 365 9.59 -17.18 1.92
C GLY A 365 10.08 -17.76 3.25
N ALA A 366 11.36 -18.17 3.31
CA ALA A 366 11.97 -18.66 4.56
C ALA A 366 12.03 -17.54 5.63
N LEU A 367 12.41 -16.32 5.26
CA LEU A 367 12.40 -15.18 6.17
C LEU A 367 10.98 -14.88 6.68
N MET A 368 9.95 -15.06 5.86
CA MET A 368 8.57 -14.87 6.28
C MET A 368 8.12 -15.89 7.30
N VAL A 369 8.52 -17.15 7.16
CA VAL A 369 8.29 -18.21 8.16
C VAL A 369 8.95 -17.86 9.50
N LEU A 370 10.22 -17.39 9.47
CA LEU A 370 10.92 -16.92 10.67
C LEU A 370 10.21 -15.73 11.33
N THR A 371 9.71 -14.80 10.53
CA THR A 371 8.89 -13.67 11.02
C THR A 371 7.64 -14.15 11.72
N GLY A 372 6.99 -15.21 11.21
CA GLY A 372 5.82 -15.83 11.84
C GLY A 372 6.13 -16.45 13.19
N VAL A 373 7.27 -17.15 13.33
CA VAL A 373 7.74 -17.69 14.62
C VAL A 373 7.98 -16.57 15.62
N PHE A 374 8.68 -15.51 15.19
CA PHE A 374 8.94 -14.33 16.03
C PHE A 374 7.65 -13.65 16.47
N ALA A 375 6.68 -13.47 15.56
CA ALA A 375 5.37 -12.90 15.87
C ALA A 375 4.62 -13.73 16.94
N SER A 376 4.68 -15.07 16.86
CA SER A 376 4.05 -15.95 17.83
C SER A 376 4.66 -15.82 19.23
N GLN A 377 5.98 -15.73 19.33
CA GLN A 377 6.70 -15.53 20.59
C GLN A 377 6.38 -14.16 21.21
N LEU A 378 6.30 -13.11 20.39
CA LEU A 378 5.91 -11.78 20.83
C LEU A 378 4.51 -11.77 21.45
N LEU A 379 3.54 -12.38 20.76
CA LEU A 379 2.16 -12.43 21.23
C LEU A 379 2.00 -13.32 22.47
N ALA A 380 2.86 -14.32 22.66
CA ALA A 380 2.88 -15.16 23.85
C ALA A 380 3.45 -14.44 25.09
N ARG A 381 4.49 -13.62 24.93
CA ARG A 381 5.14 -12.87 26.03
C ARG A 381 4.32 -11.69 26.56
N THR A 382 3.34 -11.24 25.81
CA THR A 382 2.52 -10.07 26.18
C THR A 382 1.21 -10.47 26.89
N LYS A 383 1.21 -11.63 27.54
CA LYS A 383 0.18 -12.04 28.51
C LYS A 383 0.47 -11.37 29.89
#